data_cc5052955c9fbc590db186b9d30302d6
#
_entry.id   cc5052955c9fbc590db186b9d30302d6
#
_cell.length_a   1.000
_cell.length_b   1.000
_cell.length_c   1.000
_cell.angle_alpha   90.00
_cell.angle_beta   90.00
_cell.angle_gamma   90.00
#
_symmetry.space_group_name_H-M   'P 1'
#
loop_
_entity.id
_entity.type
_entity.pdbx_description
1 polymer ?
#
loop_
_entity_poly.entity_id
_entity_poly.type
_entity_poly.pdbx_seq_one_letter_code
_entity_poly.pdbx_strand_id
1 'polypeptide(L)'
;TKLRSSLREFGFVNPIIVDRDYSVIAGHGRLIAAKEEGFSEVPCVFVDYLTEAQKKAYIIADNRYAEDAGWDEELLRLEIESLQGMEFNVELLGFDPAELNKLLTNDDDIQEDDFDVEAELQKPALTKPGDVWILGKHRLVCGDSTKPETYKVLMDGKKANLVVTDPPYNVNYEGSAGKIKNDNMGNEAFYTFLFDAFKSMEEVMAQDASIYVFHADTEGLNFRKAFLDAGFYLSGTCIWKKQSLVLGRSPYQWQHEPVLFGWKKKGKHMWYSDRKQSTIWEYDKPKKNGEHPTMKPVALIANPITNSSMTGCIVLDPFGGSGSTLIACEQTDRICHIIELDEKFCDVIVKRYIEQIGSDEQVFLLRDGSKKAFGELGENIETQPTKQQN
;
A
#
# COMPACT_ATOMS: atom_id res chain seq x y z
N THR A 1 -15.12 3.49 -22.42
CA THR A 1 -13.87 3.29 -23.19
C THR A 1 -12.94 4.48 -23.01
N LYS A 2 -11.61 4.28 -23.07
CA LYS A 2 -10.55 5.31 -22.87
C LYS A 2 -10.80 6.58 -23.71
N LEU A 3 -11.13 6.44 -24.99
CA LEU A 3 -11.42 7.59 -25.88
C LEU A 3 -12.63 8.42 -25.43
N ARG A 4 -13.67 7.81 -24.87
CA ARG A 4 -14.86 8.54 -24.37
C ARG A 4 -14.50 9.38 -23.14
N SER A 5 -13.75 8.81 -22.22
CA SER A 5 -13.25 9.56 -21.03
C SER A 5 -12.38 10.74 -21.43
N SER A 6 -11.48 10.55 -22.40
CA SER A 6 -10.65 11.61 -22.98
C SER A 6 -11.48 12.73 -23.60
N LEU A 7 -12.54 12.39 -24.38
CA LEU A 7 -13.42 13.39 -24.98
C LEU A 7 -14.22 14.18 -23.95
N ARG A 8 -14.61 13.57 -22.84
CA ARG A 8 -15.31 14.27 -21.74
C ARG A 8 -14.41 15.26 -21.02
N GLU A 9 -13.16 14.87 -20.78
CA GLU A 9 -12.21 15.68 -20.01
C GLU A 9 -11.59 16.80 -20.84
N PHE A 10 -11.08 16.46 -22.00
CA PHE A 10 -10.27 17.37 -22.83
C PHE A 10 -11.05 17.98 -24.00
N GLY A 11 -12.27 17.50 -24.24
CA GLY A 11 -13.01 17.87 -25.45
C GLY A 11 -12.41 17.23 -26.70
N PHE A 12 -12.76 17.81 -27.86
CA PHE A 12 -12.30 17.32 -29.17
C PHE A 12 -11.01 18.05 -29.61
N VAL A 13 -9.88 17.75 -28.98
CA VAL A 13 -8.60 18.43 -29.20
C VAL A 13 -7.95 18.04 -30.54
N ASN A 14 -8.08 16.76 -30.95
CA ASN A 14 -7.45 16.25 -32.16
C ASN A 14 -8.53 15.94 -33.25
N PRO A 15 -8.62 16.73 -34.34
CA PRO A 15 -9.68 16.63 -35.34
C PRO A 15 -9.65 15.31 -36.10
N ILE A 16 -10.78 15.01 -36.76
CA ILE A 16 -10.92 13.89 -37.72
C ILE A 16 -10.41 14.32 -39.08
N ILE A 17 -9.64 13.47 -39.75
CA ILE A 17 -9.16 13.74 -41.12
C ILE A 17 -10.16 13.08 -42.08
N VAL A 18 -10.69 13.90 -43.00
CA VAL A 18 -11.70 13.46 -44.01
C VAL A 18 -11.29 13.93 -45.39
N ASP A 19 -11.82 13.25 -46.43
CA ASP A 19 -11.75 13.73 -47.81
C ASP A 19 -12.94 14.61 -48.18
N ARG A 20 -13.02 15.02 -49.45
CA ARG A 20 -14.09 15.88 -49.97
C ARG A 20 -15.49 15.25 -49.85
N ASP A 21 -15.57 13.94 -49.85
CA ASP A 21 -16.84 13.19 -49.75
C ASP A 21 -17.15 12.85 -48.28
N TYR A 22 -16.46 13.46 -47.33
CA TYR A 22 -16.54 13.19 -45.88
C TYR A 22 -16.20 11.75 -45.51
N SER A 23 -15.48 11.02 -46.34
CA SER A 23 -14.93 9.71 -45.99
C SER A 23 -13.79 9.90 -45.00
N VAL A 24 -13.83 9.18 -43.87
CA VAL A 24 -12.86 9.28 -42.83
C VAL A 24 -11.54 8.63 -43.21
N ILE A 25 -10.47 9.41 -43.24
CA ILE A 25 -9.09 8.95 -43.50
C ILE A 25 -8.40 8.55 -42.18
N ALA A 26 -8.56 9.38 -41.15
CA ALA A 26 -7.99 9.09 -39.82
C ALA A 26 -8.93 9.58 -38.69
N GLY A 27 -8.93 8.88 -37.53
CA GLY A 27 -9.75 9.23 -36.38
C GLY A 27 -11.05 8.46 -36.25
N HIS A 28 -11.18 7.28 -36.87
CA HIS A 28 -12.36 6.43 -36.80
C HIS A 28 -12.82 6.15 -35.36
N GLY A 29 -11.90 5.80 -34.46
CA GLY A 29 -12.19 5.56 -33.03
C GLY A 29 -12.75 6.79 -32.33
N ARG A 30 -12.19 7.99 -32.62
CA ARG A 30 -12.68 9.26 -32.06
C ARG A 30 -14.09 9.59 -32.56
N LEU A 31 -14.40 9.32 -33.83
CA LEU A 31 -15.75 9.52 -34.39
C LEU A 31 -16.76 8.61 -33.72
N ILE A 32 -16.43 7.33 -33.51
CA ILE A 32 -17.31 6.38 -32.81
C ILE A 32 -17.55 6.85 -31.37
N ALA A 33 -16.49 7.20 -30.64
CA ALA A 33 -16.58 7.68 -29.29
C ALA A 33 -17.41 8.98 -29.16
N ALA A 34 -17.27 9.91 -30.11
CA ALA A 34 -18.03 11.15 -30.13
C ALA A 34 -19.55 10.87 -30.38
N LYS A 35 -19.89 9.95 -31.28
CA LYS A 35 -21.28 9.54 -31.50
C LYS A 35 -21.88 8.92 -30.22
N GLU A 36 -21.14 8.07 -29.51
CA GLU A 36 -21.58 7.46 -28.26
C GLU A 36 -21.74 8.48 -27.12
N GLU A 37 -20.97 9.57 -27.14
CA GLU A 37 -21.09 10.70 -26.22
C GLU A 37 -22.16 11.74 -26.64
N GLY A 38 -22.82 11.57 -27.77
CA GLY A 38 -23.91 12.42 -28.24
C GLY A 38 -23.47 13.72 -28.91
N PHE A 39 -22.23 13.80 -29.39
CA PHE A 39 -21.78 14.96 -30.17
C PHE A 39 -22.56 15.05 -31.49
N SER A 40 -23.17 16.19 -31.75
CA SER A 40 -23.87 16.48 -33.03
C SER A 40 -22.91 16.89 -34.14
N GLU A 41 -21.76 17.47 -33.76
CA GLU A 41 -20.73 17.95 -34.68
C GLU A 41 -19.34 17.58 -34.16
N VAL A 42 -18.39 17.37 -35.05
CA VAL A 42 -16.99 17.09 -34.72
C VAL A 42 -16.05 17.92 -35.60
N PRO A 43 -14.92 18.40 -35.07
CA PRO A 43 -13.95 19.15 -35.90
C PRO A 43 -13.30 18.21 -36.92
N CYS A 44 -13.25 18.66 -38.18
CA CYS A 44 -12.65 17.92 -39.27
C CYS A 44 -11.58 18.73 -39.99
N VAL A 45 -10.52 18.06 -40.44
CA VAL A 45 -9.53 18.59 -41.38
C VAL A 45 -9.76 17.93 -42.75
N PHE A 46 -9.95 18.73 -43.78
CA PHE A 46 -10.11 18.25 -45.16
C PHE A 46 -8.76 18.03 -45.82
N VAL A 47 -8.58 16.83 -46.38
CA VAL A 47 -7.40 16.46 -47.16
C VAL A 47 -7.82 16.04 -48.54
N ASP A 48 -7.70 16.95 -49.50
CA ASP A 48 -8.24 16.78 -50.86
C ASP A 48 -7.17 16.64 -51.95
N TYR A 49 -5.91 16.64 -51.56
CA TYR A 49 -4.75 16.55 -52.44
C TYR A 49 -4.14 15.15 -52.56
N LEU A 50 -4.66 14.16 -51.82
CA LEU A 50 -4.17 12.78 -51.88
C LEU A 50 -4.93 11.97 -52.92
N THR A 51 -4.20 11.19 -53.70
CA THR A 51 -4.78 10.16 -54.57
C THR A 51 -5.38 9.00 -53.76
N GLU A 52 -6.27 8.20 -54.32
CA GLU A 52 -6.85 7.04 -53.63
C GLU A 52 -5.79 6.05 -53.10
N ALA A 53 -4.72 5.84 -53.85
CA ALA A 53 -3.59 5.01 -53.38
C ALA A 53 -2.87 5.63 -52.17
N GLN A 54 -2.68 6.95 -52.19
CA GLN A 54 -2.04 7.69 -51.07
C GLN A 54 -2.93 7.70 -49.82
N LYS A 55 -4.27 7.84 -49.99
CA LYS A 55 -5.21 7.75 -48.86
C LYS A 55 -5.10 6.40 -48.16
N LYS A 56 -5.16 5.29 -48.94
CA LYS A 56 -5.02 3.93 -48.38
C LYS A 56 -3.68 3.70 -47.71
N ALA A 57 -2.58 4.18 -48.32
CA ALA A 57 -1.25 4.09 -47.73
C ALA A 57 -1.15 4.90 -46.44
N TYR A 58 -1.72 6.10 -46.39
CA TYR A 58 -1.74 6.95 -45.21
C TYR A 58 -2.51 6.32 -44.05
N ILE A 59 -3.67 5.73 -44.29
CA ILE A 59 -4.44 5.03 -43.25
C ILE A 59 -3.64 3.91 -42.60
N ILE A 60 -2.89 3.16 -43.40
CA ILE A 60 -2.00 2.09 -42.88
C ILE A 60 -0.83 2.68 -42.10
N ALA A 61 -0.16 3.71 -42.65
CA ALA A 61 0.99 4.34 -42.06
C ALA A 61 0.67 5.05 -40.73
N ASP A 62 -0.44 5.79 -40.64
CA ASP A 62 -0.90 6.50 -39.45
C ASP A 62 -1.12 5.54 -38.30
N ASN A 63 -1.77 4.39 -38.54
CA ASN A 63 -1.93 3.36 -37.52
C ASN A 63 -0.58 2.71 -37.11
N ARG A 64 0.30 2.43 -38.12
CA ARG A 64 1.60 1.79 -37.85
C ARG A 64 2.53 2.69 -37.05
N TYR A 65 2.58 3.99 -37.38
CA TYR A 65 3.40 4.94 -36.62
C TYR A 65 2.95 5.09 -35.17
N ALA A 66 1.66 4.98 -34.90
CA ALA A 66 1.14 4.98 -33.54
C ALA A 66 1.56 3.73 -32.73
N GLU A 67 1.70 2.57 -33.41
CA GLU A 67 2.18 1.33 -32.80
C GLU A 67 3.70 1.33 -32.54
N ASP A 68 4.49 1.98 -33.41
CA ASP A 68 5.96 2.03 -33.34
C ASP A 68 6.48 3.13 -32.41
N ALA A 69 5.63 4.10 -32.01
CA ALA A 69 5.98 5.15 -31.08
C ALA A 69 6.08 4.57 -29.66
N GLY A 70 7.32 4.38 -29.19
CA GLY A 70 7.58 4.03 -27.78
C GLY A 70 7.59 5.27 -26.89
N TRP A 71 7.43 5.06 -25.59
CA TRP A 71 7.63 6.06 -24.56
C TRP A 71 9.07 6.01 -24.04
N ASP A 72 9.64 7.18 -23.73
CA ASP A 72 10.74 7.25 -22.78
C ASP A 72 10.13 7.07 -21.40
N GLU A 73 10.31 5.87 -20.79
CA GLU A 73 9.64 5.47 -19.55
C GLU A 73 10.04 6.39 -18.38
N GLU A 74 11.27 6.90 -18.34
CA GLU A 74 11.74 7.79 -17.27
C GLU A 74 11.07 9.17 -17.37
N LEU A 75 11.04 9.77 -18.57
CA LEU A 75 10.35 11.04 -18.79
C LEU A 75 8.84 10.91 -18.57
N LEU A 76 8.24 9.82 -19.03
CA LEU A 76 6.82 9.57 -18.85
C LEU A 76 6.46 9.43 -17.36
N ARG A 77 7.28 8.74 -16.57
CA ARG A 77 7.11 8.62 -15.12
C ARG A 77 7.12 10.00 -14.46
N LEU A 78 8.11 10.83 -14.76
CA LEU A 78 8.23 12.18 -14.19
C LEU A 78 7.01 13.07 -14.52
N GLU A 79 6.49 12.98 -15.74
CA GLU A 79 5.29 13.73 -16.15
C GLU A 79 4.04 13.24 -15.42
N ILE A 80 3.88 11.92 -15.23
CA ILE A 80 2.73 11.35 -14.48
C ILE A 80 2.82 11.73 -13.01
N GLU A 81 3.99 11.65 -12.38
CA GLU A 81 4.23 12.10 -10.99
C GLU A 81 3.91 13.59 -10.82
N SER A 82 4.30 14.42 -11.78
CA SER A 82 3.95 15.85 -11.81
C SER A 82 2.44 16.07 -11.87
N LEU A 83 1.71 15.31 -12.69
CA LEU A 83 0.25 15.37 -12.76
C LEU A 83 -0.42 14.92 -11.46
N GLN A 84 0.10 13.89 -10.81
CA GLN A 84 -0.37 13.47 -9.48
C GLN A 84 -0.15 14.56 -8.43
N GLY A 85 0.99 15.24 -8.46
CA GLY A 85 1.28 16.39 -7.59
C GLY A 85 0.34 17.58 -7.81
N MET A 86 -0.30 17.67 -8.99
CA MET A 86 -1.36 18.64 -9.33
C MET A 86 -2.76 18.12 -9.03
N GLU A 87 -2.91 17.00 -8.33
CA GLU A 87 -4.18 16.33 -8.02
C GLU A 87 -5.00 15.91 -9.28
N PHE A 88 -4.32 15.74 -10.42
CA PHE A 88 -4.97 15.30 -11.66
C PHE A 88 -5.24 13.80 -11.62
N ASN A 89 -6.43 13.38 -12.10
CA ASN A 89 -6.77 11.96 -12.20
C ASN A 89 -6.02 11.27 -13.34
N VAL A 90 -4.90 10.61 -13.03
CA VAL A 90 -4.03 9.93 -14.00
C VAL A 90 -4.67 8.73 -14.71
N GLU A 91 -5.79 8.17 -14.19
CA GLU A 91 -6.54 7.12 -14.90
C GLU A 91 -7.10 7.62 -16.24
N LEU A 92 -7.29 8.94 -16.39
CA LEU A 92 -7.75 9.57 -17.64
C LEU A 92 -6.69 9.56 -18.76
N LEU A 93 -5.43 9.31 -18.43
CA LEU A 93 -4.32 9.22 -19.40
C LEU A 93 -4.46 8.00 -20.34
N GLY A 94 -5.30 7.04 -19.96
CA GLY A 94 -5.64 5.90 -20.81
C GLY A 94 -4.66 4.72 -20.71
N PHE A 95 -3.70 4.74 -19.78
CA PHE A 95 -2.91 3.55 -19.46
C PHE A 95 -3.77 2.47 -18.80
N ASP A 96 -3.36 1.22 -18.93
CA ASP A 96 -3.93 0.15 -18.10
C ASP A 96 -3.46 0.37 -16.64
N PRO A 97 -4.29 0.12 -15.61
CA PRO A 97 -3.88 0.30 -14.23
C PRO A 97 -2.62 -0.46 -13.84
N ALA A 98 -2.41 -1.67 -14.37
CA ALA A 98 -1.20 -2.44 -14.12
C ALA A 98 0.03 -1.84 -14.82
N GLU A 99 -0.14 -1.31 -16.04
CA GLU A 99 0.90 -0.61 -16.79
C GLU A 99 1.33 0.69 -16.06
N LEU A 100 0.34 1.46 -15.61
CA LEU A 100 0.57 2.70 -14.85
C LEU A 100 1.28 2.42 -13.52
N ASN A 101 0.83 1.39 -12.80
CA ASN A 101 1.46 0.99 -11.54
C ASN A 101 2.91 0.53 -11.75
N LYS A 102 3.17 -0.29 -12.77
CA LYS A 102 4.53 -0.73 -13.10
C LYS A 102 5.46 0.43 -13.45
N LEU A 103 4.95 1.43 -14.17
CA LEU A 103 5.71 2.62 -14.54
C LEU A 103 6.06 3.49 -13.32
N LEU A 104 5.14 3.60 -12.35
CA LEU A 104 5.29 4.40 -11.14
C LEU A 104 5.96 3.66 -9.97
N THR A 105 6.10 2.35 -10.06
CA THR A 105 6.72 1.53 -9.01
C THR A 105 7.85 0.73 -9.63
N ASN A 106 9.06 0.94 -9.16
CA ASN A 106 10.20 0.13 -9.56
C ASN A 106 10.42 -0.96 -8.50
N ASP A 107 9.94 -2.18 -8.76
CA ASP A 107 10.05 -3.30 -7.82
C ASP A 107 11.52 -3.68 -7.52
N ASP A 108 12.47 -3.29 -8.39
CA ASP A 108 13.91 -3.53 -8.21
C ASP A 108 14.54 -2.58 -7.16
N ASP A 109 13.84 -1.53 -6.76
CA ASP A 109 14.33 -0.54 -5.79
C ASP A 109 13.98 -0.87 -4.33
N ILE A 110 13.23 -1.96 -4.08
CA ILE A 110 12.88 -2.36 -2.72
C ILE A 110 14.12 -2.87 -1.98
N GLN A 111 14.51 -2.12 -0.95
CA GLN A 111 15.69 -2.40 -0.15
C GLN A 111 15.30 -2.80 1.28
N GLU A 112 15.95 -3.84 1.77
CA GLU A 112 15.92 -4.13 3.20
C GLU A 112 16.80 -3.13 3.95
N ASP A 113 16.40 -2.73 5.15
CA ASP A 113 17.18 -1.85 6.00
C ASP A 113 17.96 -2.61 7.07
N ASP A 114 18.98 -1.96 7.64
CA ASP A 114 19.86 -2.51 8.68
C ASP A 114 19.50 -1.98 10.10
N PHE A 115 18.27 -1.44 10.32
CA PHE A 115 17.85 -0.83 11.58
C PHE A 115 17.91 -1.83 12.75
N ASP A 116 18.60 -1.46 13.83
CA ASP A 116 18.75 -2.29 15.03
C ASP A 116 17.55 -2.12 15.98
N VAL A 117 16.52 -2.93 15.74
CA VAL A 117 15.30 -2.96 16.54
C VAL A 117 15.59 -3.32 18.00
N GLU A 118 16.52 -4.27 18.28
CA GLU A 118 16.83 -4.70 19.64
C GLU A 118 17.49 -3.60 20.46
N ALA A 119 18.47 -2.93 19.89
CA ALA A 119 19.13 -1.81 20.54
C ALA A 119 18.12 -0.70 20.88
N GLU A 120 17.14 -0.45 19.99
CA GLU A 120 16.13 0.56 20.26
C GLU A 120 15.16 0.16 21.38
N LEU A 121 14.71 -1.09 21.42
CA LEU A 121 13.82 -1.60 22.47
C LEU A 121 14.42 -1.58 23.88
N GLN A 122 15.76 -1.50 24.01
CA GLN A 122 16.41 -1.33 25.32
C GLN A 122 16.28 0.10 25.90
N LYS A 123 15.93 1.08 25.07
CA LYS A 123 15.78 2.48 25.49
C LYS A 123 14.44 2.70 26.18
N PRO A 124 14.34 3.72 27.07
CA PRO A 124 13.05 4.11 27.64
C PRO A 124 12.13 4.66 26.55
N ALA A 125 10.84 4.34 26.65
CA ALA A 125 9.87 4.79 25.67
C ALA A 125 9.64 6.32 25.76
N LEU A 126 9.64 6.97 24.61
CA LEU A 126 9.26 8.37 24.41
C LEU A 126 7.75 8.49 24.16
N THR A 127 7.22 7.58 23.36
CA THR A 127 5.79 7.47 23.01
C THR A 127 4.97 7.09 24.24
N LYS A 128 3.72 7.55 24.27
CA LYS A 128 2.71 7.21 25.29
C LYS A 128 1.43 6.74 24.63
N PRO A 129 0.58 5.97 25.34
CA PRO A 129 -0.73 5.59 24.83
C PRO A 129 -1.55 6.82 24.44
N GLY A 130 -2.15 6.79 23.24
CA GLY A 130 -2.94 7.88 22.67
C GLY A 130 -2.13 8.88 21.83
N ASP A 131 -0.80 8.79 21.80
CA ASP A 131 0.02 9.62 20.92
C ASP A 131 -0.23 9.33 19.45
N VAL A 132 -0.17 10.40 18.66
CA VAL A 132 -0.22 10.31 17.19
C VAL A 132 1.07 10.88 16.61
N TRP A 133 1.78 10.07 15.86
CA TRP A 133 2.95 10.50 15.11
C TRP A 133 2.59 10.81 13.66
N ILE A 134 3.08 11.93 13.17
CA ILE A 134 3.09 12.28 11.75
C ILE A 134 4.51 12.04 11.24
N LEU A 135 4.64 11.14 10.27
CA LEU A 135 5.91 10.71 9.70
C LEU A 135 5.89 11.03 8.20
N GLY A 136 6.22 12.28 7.84
CA GLY A 136 6.01 12.80 6.50
C GLY A 136 4.54 12.68 6.08
N LYS A 137 4.26 11.83 5.09
CA LYS A 137 2.89 11.52 4.61
C LYS A 137 2.16 10.45 5.43
N HIS A 138 2.85 9.73 6.32
CA HIS A 138 2.32 8.60 7.09
C HIS A 138 1.79 9.01 8.46
N ARG A 139 1.00 8.14 9.09
CA ARG A 139 0.48 8.34 10.46
C ARG A 139 0.64 7.06 11.28
N LEU A 140 1.06 7.22 12.53
CA LEU A 140 1.12 6.15 13.52
C LEU A 140 0.33 6.59 14.77
N VAL A 141 -0.49 5.70 15.31
CA VAL A 141 -1.18 5.90 16.60
C VAL A 141 -0.73 4.83 17.59
N CYS A 142 -0.28 5.26 18.77
CA CYS A 142 -0.05 4.35 19.89
C CYS A 142 -1.41 4.00 20.52
N GLY A 143 -1.94 2.80 20.23
CA GLY A 143 -3.28 2.45 20.67
C GLY A 143 -3.68 1.00 20.41
N ASP A 144 -4.89 0.67 20.84
CA ASP A 144 -5.48 -0.67 20.75
C ASP A 144 -6.23 -0.83 19.42
N SER A 145 -5.82 -1.80 18.61
CA SER A 145 -6.40 -2.13 17.29
C SER A 145 -7.76 -2.83 17.37
N THR A 146 -8.23 -3.22 18.56
CA THR A 146 -9.61 -3.71 18.75
C THR A 146 -10.62 -2.56 18.94
N LYS A 147 -10.17 -1.32 19.11
CA LYS A 147 -10.99 -0.16 19.45
C LYS A 147 -11.31 0.71 18.23
N PRO A 148 -12.58 0.85 17.82
CA PRO A 148 -12.97 1.72 16.71
C PRO A 148 -12.51 3.19 16.85
N GLU A 149 -12.38 3.67 18.09
CA GLU A 149 -11.92 5.03 18.38
C GLU A 149 -10.47 5.26 17.91
N THR A 150 -9.60 4.25 18.05
CA THR A 150 -8.20 4.32 17.58
C THR A 150 -8.17 4.53 16.06
N TYR A 151 -9.02 3.81 15.31
CA TYR A 151 -9.11 3.98 13.86
C TYR A 151 -9.66 5.35 13.45
N LYS A 152 -10.60 5.93 14.20
CA LYS A 152 -11.11 7.29 13.92
C LYS A 152 -9.98 8.32 14.01
N VAL A 153 -9.14 8.21 15.04
CA VAL A 153 -7.97 9.09 15.23
C VAL A 153 -6.95 8.88 14.11
N LEU A 154 -6.64 7.61 13.80
CA LEU A 154 -5.65 7.27 12.78
C LEU A 154 -6.09 7.74 11.39
N MET A 155 -7.30 7.39 10.98
CA MET A 155 -7.78 7.58 9.61
C MET A 155 -8.20 9.02 9.30
N ASP A 156 -8.55 9.82 10.30
CA ASP A 156 -8.88 11.23 10.16
C ASP A 156 -9.92 11.50 9.03
N GLY A 157 -10.97 10.68 9.01
CA GLY A 157 -12.04 10.72 8.01
C GLY A 157 -11.74 10.07 6.66
N LYS A 158 -10.50 9.63 6.43
CA LYS A 158 -10.09 8.93 5.21
C LYS A 158 -10.46 7.44 5.25
N LYS A 159 -10.35 6.76 4.11
CA LYS A 159 -10.56 5.31 3.98
C LYS A 159 -9.28 4.62 3.54
N ALA A 160 -9.03 3.41 4.05
CA ALA A 160 -7.93 2.58 3.59
C ALA A 160 -8.25 1.94 2.24
N ASN A 161 -7.31 2.02 1.31
CA ASN A 161 -7.39 1.38 -0.01
C ASN A 161 -6.89 -0.07 0.02
N LEU A 162 -6.08 -0.39 1.03
CA LEU A 162 -5.51 -1.71 1.24
C LEU A 162 -5.26 -1.94 2.74
N VAL A 163 -5.40 -3.17 3.19
CA VAL A 163 -4.91 -3.63 4.50
C VAL A 163 -3.86 -4.70 4.30
N VAL A 164 -2.68 -4.52 4.90
CA VAL A 164 -1.63 -5.54 5.01
C VAL A 164 -1.22 -5.58 6.47
N THR A 165 -1.42 -6.71 7.15
CA THR A 165 -1.29 -6.73 8.60
C THR A 165 -0.88 -8.09 9.16
N ASP A 166 -0.21 -8.07 10.31
CA ASP A 166 0.39 -9.22 10.98
C ASP A 166 0.00 -9.25 12.47
N PRO A 167 -1.26 -9.63 12.80
CA PRO A 167 -1.72 -9.71 14.19
C PRO A 167 -0.94 -10.73 15.02
N PRO A 168 -0.92 -10.64 16.37
CA PRO A 168 -0.39 -11.69 17.24
C PRO A 168 -0.98 -13.07 16.91
N TYR A 169 -0.13 -14.11 16.94
CA TYR A 169 -0.50 -15.47 16.48
C TYR A 169 -1.02 -16.38 17.59
N ASN A 170 -1.07 -15.89 18.84
CA ASN A 170 -1.49 -16.68 20.03
C ASN A 170 -0.63 -17.93 20.29
N VAL A 171 0.64 -17.84 19.98
CA VAL A 171 1.61 -18.96 20.11
C VAL A 171 2.49 -18.84 21.35
N ASN A 172 2.19 -17.87 22.25
CA ASN A 172 2.96 -17.55 23.46
C ASN A 172 4.46 -17.33 23.15
N TYR A 173 4.72 -16.54 22.11
CA TYR A 173 6.07 -16.26 21.69
C TYR A 173 6.80 -15.38 22.72
N GLU A 174 8.01 -15.79 23.11
CA GLU A 174 8.92 -15.03 23.96
C GLU A 174 10.26 -14.92 23.25
N GLY A 175 10.58 -13.71 22.77
CA GLY A 175 11.83 -13.38 22.11
C GLY A 175 12.78 -12.63 23.02
N SER A 176 13.94 -12.21 22.49
CA SER A 176 14.92 -11.36 23.17
C SER A 176 14.34 -10.03 23.66
N ALA A 177 13.33 -9.49 22.96
CA ALA A 177 12.58 -8.29 23.31
C ALA A 177 11.46 -8.51 24.34
N GLY A 178 11.27 -9.75 24.85
CA GLY A 178 10.20 -10.11 25.79
C GLY A 178 9.00 -10.80 25.11
N LYS A 179 7.87 -10.79 25.83
CA LYS A 179 6.62 -11.40 25.33
C LYS A 179 5.82 -10.43 24.47
N ILE A 180 5.28 -10.94 23.38
CA ILE A 180 4.34 -10.16 22.56
C ILE A 180 3.04 -9.97 23.36
N LYS A 181 2.54 -8.72 23.42
CA LYS A 181 1.25 -8.41 24.04
C LYS A 181 0.14 -9.17 23.27
N ASN A 182 -0.82 -9.74 24.00
CA ASN A 182 -1.97 -10.48 23.42
C ASN A 182 -1.63 -11.79 22.66
N ASP A 183 -0.46 -12.39 22.89
CA ASP A 183 -0.03 -13.63 22.22
C ASP A 183 -0.23 -14.92 23.10
N ASN A 184 -1.02 -14.84 24.17
CA ASN A 184 -1.35 -15.97 25.05
C ASN A 184 -2.78 -15.82 25.60
N MET A 185 -3.76 -16.06 24.76
CA MET A 185 -5.18 -15.95 25.10
C MET A 185 -5.87 -17.31 25.04
N GLY A 186 -6.95 -17.49 25.82
CA GLY A 186 -7.88 -18.60 25.61
C GLY A 186 -8.58 -18.47 24.25
N ASN A 187 -8.99 -19.61 23.68
CA ASN A 187 -9.51 -19.69 22.31
C ASN A 187 -10.66 -18.70 22.02
N GLU A 188 -11.65 -18.58 22.90
CA GLU A 188 -12.77 -17.63 22.73
C GLU A 188 -12.33 -16.16 22.81
N ALA A 189 -11.42 -15.85 23.74
CA ALA A 189 -10.89 -14.51 23.89
C ALA A 189 -10.06 -14.10 22.67
N PHE A 190 -9.28 -15.03 22.12
CA PHE A 190 -8.49 -14.79 20.92
C PHE A 190 -9.38 -14.59 19.67
N TYR A 191 -10.42 -15.41 19.52
CA TYR A 191 -11.42 -15.18 18.47
C TYR A 191 -12.06 -13.79 18.58
N THR A 192 -12.47 -13.38 19.78
CA THR A 192 -13.10 -12.07 20.02
C THR A 192 -12.11 -10.93 19.68
N PHE A 193 -10.85 -11.05 20.11
CA PHE A 193 -9.79 -10.11 19.78
C PHE A 193 -9.64 -9.94 18.26
N LEU A 194 -9.54 -11.04 17.51
CA LEU A 194 -9.43 -10.99 16.05
C LEU A 194 -10.69 -10.40 15.41
N PHE A 195 -11.88 -10.81 15.87
CA PHE A 195 -13.15 -10.31 15.34
C PHE A 195 -13.29 -8.81 15.52
N ASP A 196 -13.01 -8.27 16.71
CA ASP A 196 -13.11 -6.84 17.02
C ASP A 196 -12.14 -6.02 16.16
N ALA A 197 -10.89 -6.51 16.02
CA ALA A 197 -9.89 -5.87 15.15
C ALA A 197 -10.32 -5.89 13.67
N PHE A 198 -10.74 -7.06 13.15
CA PHE A 198 -11.16 -7.19 11.77
C PHE A 198 -12.43 -6.40 11.46
N LYS A 199 -13.36 -6.30 12.41
CA LYS A 199 -14.56 -5.49 12.28
C LYS A 199 -14.21 -4.00 12.17
N SER A 200 -13.31 -3.53 13.01
CA SER A 200 -12.82 -2.15 12.98
C SER A 200 -12.08 -1.82 11.67
N MET A 201 -11.28 -2.77 11.13
CA MET A 201 -10.67 -2.63 9.80
C MET A 201 -11.74 -2.52 8.71
N GLU A 202 -12.74 -3.41 8.72
CA GLU A 202 -13.82 -3.42 7.72
C GLU A 202 -14.52 -2.07 7.66
N GLU A 203 -14.79 -1.43 8.78
CA GLU A 203 -15.49 -0.14 8.85
C GLU A 203 -14.71 1.01 8.20
N VAL A 204 -13.37 0.99 8.27
CA VAL A 204 -12.52 2.06 7.72
C VAL A 204 -11.97 1.80 6.33
N MET A 205 -12.13 0.60 5.78
CA MET A 205 -11.73 0.27 4.41
C MET A 205 -12.66 0.89 3.37
N ALA A 206 -12.13 1.19 2.20
CA ALA A 206 -12.89 1.50 0.99
C ALA A 206 -13.65 0.25 0.49
N GLN A 207 -14.66 0.44 -0.39
CA GLN A 207 -15.49 -0.67 -0.88
C GLN A 207 -14.75 -1.60 -1.84
N ASP A 208 -13.67 -1.12 -2.43
CA ASP A 208 -12.82 -1.83 -3.39
C ASP A 208 -11.44 -2.20 -2.81
N ALA A 209 -11.26 -1.99 -1.52
CA ALA A 209 -10.02 -2.32 -0.81
C ALA A 209 -9.86 -3.83 -0.62
N SER A 210 -8.63 -4.31 -0.84
CA SER A 210 -8.19 -5.66 -0.48
C SER A 210 -7.64 -5.74 0.94
N ILE A 211 -7.58 -6.94 1.50
CA ILE A 211 -6.99 -7.22 2.81
C ILE A 211 -6.11 -8.47 2.75
N TYR A 212 -4.90 -8.36 3.33
CA TYR A 212 -3.95 -9.45 3.52
C TYR A 212 -3.64 -9.58 5.01
N VAL A 213 -3.81 -10.79 5.56
CA VAL A 213 -3.61 -11.06 6.99
C VAL A 213 -2.67 -12.23 7.16
N PHE A 214 -1.48 -11.97 7.65
CA PHE A 214 -0.51 -13.00 8.05
C PHE A 214 -1.02 -13.72 9.30
N HIS A 215 -0.76 -15.03 9.42
CA HIS A 215 -1.16 -15.80 10.59
C HIS A 215 -0.36 -17.10 10.74
N ALA A 216 -0.37 -17.69 11.94
CA ALA A 216 0.10 -19.05 12.14
C ALA A 216 -0.96 -20.04 11.66
N ASP A 217 -0.56 -21.11 10.99
CA ASP A 217 -1.47 -22.17 10.53
C ASP A 217 -2.21 -22.86 11.70
N THR A 218 -1.56 -22.99 12.87
CA THR A 218 -2.15 -23.56 14.09
C THR A 218 -3.39 -22.82 14.58
N GLU A 219 -3.48 -21.52 14.33
CA GLU A 219 -4.62 -20.66 14.67
C GLU A 219 -5.52 -20.35 13.45
N GLY A 220 -5.26 -20.99 12.33
CA GLY A 220 -5.95 -20.75 11.06
C GLY A 220 -7.48 -20.84 11.15
N LEU A 221 -8.03 -21.65 12.06
CA LEU A 221 -9.48 -21.73 12.29
C LEU A 221 -10.03 -20.41 12.87
N ASN A 222 -9.39 -19.87 13.91
CA ASN A 222 -9.79 -18.61 14.54
C ASN A 222 -9.67 -17.44 13.57
N PHE A 223 -8.54 -17.35 12.84
CA PHE A 223 -8.33 -16.30 11.85
C PHE A 223 -9.37 -16.34 10.74
N ARG A 224 -9.63 -17.52 10.13
CA ARG A 224 -10.62 -17.65 9.05
C ARG A 224 -12.03 -17.35 9.54
N LYS A 225 -12.40 -17.84 10.74
CA LYS A 225 -13.73 -17.62 11.32
C LYS A 225 -13.94 -16.13 11.60
N ALA A 226 -13.02 -15.47 12.31
CA ALA A 226 -13.11 -14.04 12.60
C ALA A 226 -13.16 -13.19 11.33
N PHE A 227 -12.33 -13.53 10.32
CA PHE A 227 -12.30 -12.86 9.02
C PHE A 227 -13.66 -12.89 8.30
N LEU A 228 -14.29 -14.07 8.22
CA LEU A 228 -15.58 -14.25 7.58
C LEU A 228 -16.73 -13.58 8.36
N ASP A 229 -16.70 -13.67 9.69
CA ASP A 229 -17.72 -13.12 10.57
C ASP A 229 -17.64 -11.59 10.64
N ALA A 230 -16.46 -11.00 10.49
CA ALA A 230 -16.25 -9.54 10.39
C ALA A 230 -16.81 -8.93 9.08
N GLY A 231 -17.15 -9.77 8.08
CA GLY A 231 -17.80 -9.31 6.85
C GLY A 231 -16.90 -9.34 5.62
N PHE A 232 -15.77 -10.03 5.68
CA PHE A 232 -14.89 -10.23 4.52
C PHE A 232 -15.28 -11.47 3.71
N TYR A 233 -14.98 -11.41 2.43
CA TYR A 233 -14.94 -12.54 1.51
C TYR A 233 -13.52 -13.07 1.44
N LEU A 234 -13.32 -14.32 1.79
CA LEU A 234 -12.03 -15.00 1.67
C LEU A 234 -11.86 -15.50 0.24
N SER A 235 -10.99 -14.88 -0.53
CA SER A 235 -10.70 -15.26 -1.91
C SER A 235 -9.71 -16.41 -2.00
N GLY A 236 -8.68 -16.38 -1.15
CA GLY A 236 -7.63 -17.38 -1.15
C GLY A 236 -6.69 -17.27 0.04
N THR A 237 -5.71 -18.14 0.07
CA THR A 237 -4.61 -18.09 1.02
C THR A 237 -3.31 -18.10 0.23
N CYS A 238 -2.50 -17.06 0.41
CA CYS A 238 -1.12 -17.04 -0.06
C CYS A 238 -0.21 -17.68 0.99
N ILE A 239 0.93 -18.17 0.58
CA ILE A 239 1.90 -18.85 1.44
C ILE A 239 3.25 -18.18 1.28
N TRP A 240 3.72 -17.50 2.32
CA TRP A 240 5.11 -17.10 2.38
C TRP A 240 5.98 -18.29 2.71
N LYS A 241 6.77 -18.74 1.74
CA LYS A 241 7.76 -19.81 1.91
C LYS A 241 9.07 -19.18 2.40
N LYS A 242 9.49 -19.57 3.60
CA LYS A 242 10.76 -19.14 4.21
C LYS A 242 11.93 -19.90 3.61
N GLN A 243 13.11 -19.26 3.55
CA GLN A 243 14.34 -19.91 3.04
C GLN A 243 14.81 -21.07 3.93
N SER A 244 14.58 -21.00 5.24
CA SER A 244 15.02 -22.02 6.20
C SER A 244 13.88 -22.54 7.07
N LEU A 245 14.05 -23.76 7.56
CA LEU A 245 13.17 -24.40 8.51
C LEU A 245 13.20 -23.68 9.86
N VAL A 246 12.05 -23.62 10.53
CA VAL A 246 11.95 -23.27 11.95
C VAL A 246 11.90 -24.58 12.74
N LEU A 247 12.99 -24.91 13.42
CA LEU A 247 13.08 -26.12 14.23
C LEU A 247 12.07 -26.08 15.38
N GLY A 248 11.29 -27.14 15.51
CA GLY A 248 10.28 -27.32 16.54
C GLY A 248 10.17 -28.77 16.95
N ARG A 249 9.22 -29.06 17.86
CA ARG A 249 8.99 -30.43 18.38
C ARG A 249 8.10 -31.28 17.45
N SER A 250 7.54 -30.67 16.39
CA SER A 250 6.71 -31.38 15.41
C SER A 250 7.57 -32.28 14.52
N PRO A 251 7.06 -33.45 14.05
CA PRO A 251 7.73 -34.25 13.03
C PRO A 251 8.00 -33.48 11.74
N TYR A 252 7.07 -32.61 11.34
CA TYR A 252 7.27 -31.68 10.22
C TYR A 252 7.71 -30.33 10.74
N GLN A 253 8.78 -29.77 10.19
CA GLN A 253 9.31 -28.48 10.56
C GLN A 253 8.64 -27.38 9.73
N TRP A 254 8.26 -26.28 10.39
CA TRP A 254 7.60 -25.15 9.74
C TRP A 254 8.55 -24.40 8.81
N GLN A 255 8.14 -24.20 7.55
CA GLN A 255 8.88 -23.45 6.55
C GLN A 255 7.98 -22.44 5.83
N HIS A 256 6.81 -22.16 6.37
CA HIS A 256 5.89 -21.23 5.75
C HIS A 256 5.04 -20.46 6.76
N GLU A 257 4.49 -19.36 6.31
CA GLU A 257 3.39 -18.65 6.98
C GLU A 257 2.26 -18.41 5.98
N PRO A 258 1.02 -18.75 6.32
CA PRO A 258 -0.13 -18.46 5.48
C PRO A 258 -0.57 -17.00 5.63
N VAL A 259 -1.14 -16.46 4.54
CA VAL A 259 -1.66 -15.10 4.44
C VAL A 259 -3.07 -15.16 3.86
N LEU A 260 -4.09 -14.80 4.64
CA LEU A 260 -5.45 -14.69 4.13
C LEU A 260 -5.52 -13.53 3.14
N PHE A 261 -6.12 -13.76 1.99
CA PHE A 261 -6.39 -12.75 0.98
C PHE A 261 -7.87 -12.64 0.69
N GLY A 262 -8.40 -11.41 0.75
CA GLY A 262 -9.80 -11.15 0.48
C GLY A 262 -10.14 -9.67 0.40
N TRP A 263 -11.44 -9.38 0.49
CA TRP A 263 -12.02 -8.04 0.45
C TRP A 263 -13.39 -8.01 1.13
N LYS A 264 -14.05 -6.86 1.22
CA LYS A 264 -15.39 -6.76 1.78
C LYS A 264 -16.38 -7.65 1.03
N LYS A 265 -17.22 -8.41 1.73
CA LYS A 265 -18.17 -9.38 1.15
C LYS A 265 -19.11 -8.78 0.10
N LYS A 266 -19.46 -7.49 0.21
CA LYS A 266 -20.28 -6.75 -0.75
C LYS A 266 -19.48 -5.77 -1.61
N GLY A 267 -18.15 -5.83 -1.53
CA GLY A 267 -17.21 -4.96 -2.23
C GLY A 267 -16.65 -5.60 -3.49
N LYS A 268 -15.65 -4.96 -4.01
CA LYS A 268 -14.80 -5.43 -5.10
C LYS A 268 -13.37 -5.48 -4.60
N HIS A 269 -12.45 -5.88 -5.43
CA HIS A 269 -11.01 -5.74 -5.21
C HIS A 269 -10.38 -5.04 -6.40
N MET A 270 -9.36 -4.26 -6.16
CA MET A 270 -8.51 -3.70 -7.21
C MET A 270 -7.28 -4.58 -7.36
N TRP A 271 -6.81 -4.72 -8.60
CA TRP A 271 -5.64 -5.50 -8.95
C TRP A 271 -4.80 -4.73 -9.96
N TYR A 272 -3.57 -4.43 -9.60
CA TYR A 272 -2.66 -3.56 -10.35
C TYR A 272 -1.41 -4.29 -10.85
N SER A 273 -1.43 -5.62 -10.81
CA SER A 273 -0.37 -6.49 -11.31
C SER A 273 -0.88 -7.37 -12.45
N ASP A 274 0.00 -8.21 -13.00
CA ASP A 274 -0.36 -9.16 -14.04
C ASP A 274 -1.12 -10.39 -13.48
N ARG A 275 -1.47 -11.33 -14.36
CA ARG A 275 -2.12 -12.59 -13.98
C ARG A 275 -1.15 -13.76 -13.76
N LYS A 276 0.14 -13.48 -13.64
CA LYS A 276 1.19 -14.48 -13.40
C LYS A 276 1.55 -14.60 -11.92
N GLN A 277 0.98 -13.74 -11.06
CA GLN A 277 1.21 -13.77 -9.63
C GLN A 277 0.75 -15.10 -9.04
N SER A 278 1.62 -15.71 -8.22
CA SER A 278 1.38 -17.00 -7.57
C SER A 278 0.94 -16.81 -6.13
N THR A 279 0.23 -17.80 -5.60
CA THR A 279 -0.07 -17.86 -4.15
C THR A 279 1.13 -18.32 -3.32
N ILE A 280 2.24 -18.72 -3.93
CA ILE A 280 3.49 -19.06 -3.24
C ILE A 280 4.44 -17.89 -3.38
N TRP A 281 4.83 -17.31 -2.25
CA TRP A 281 5.72 -16.15 -2.14
C TRP A 281 7.06 -16.59 -1.58
N GLU A 282 8.14 -16.40 -2.35
CA GLU A 282 9.50 -16.78 -1.96
C GLU A 282 10.32 -15.52 -1.73
N TYR A 283 10.39 -15.09 -0.47
CA TYR A 283 11.15 -13.93 -0.03
C TYR A 283 12.06 -14.34 1.12
N ASP A 284 13.34 -14.10 0.94
CA ASP A 284 14.36 -14.43 1.93
C ASP A 284 14.41 -13.37 3.03
N LYS A 285 14.67 -13.77 4.27
CA LYS A 285 15.02 -12.84 5.33
C LYS A 285 16.42 -12.28 5.14
N PRO A 286 16.64 -10.97 5.38
CA PRO A 286 17.98 -10.39 5.35
C PRO A 286 18.94 -11.12 6.29
N LYS A 287 20.17 -11.38 5.86
CA LYS A 287 21.16 -12.15 6.64
C LYS A 287 21.55 -11.46 7.94
N LYS A 288 21.60 -10.12 7.98
CA LYS A 288 21.94 -9.33 9.16
C LYS A 288 20.83 -9.26 10.20
N ASN A 289 19.58 -9.28 9.77
CA ASN A 289 18.40 -9.24 10.64
C ASN A 289 17.86 -10.65 10.96
N GLY A 290 18.64 -11.71 10.69
CA GLY A 290 18.26 -13.11 10.95
C GLY A 290 18.05 -13.45 12.42
N GLU A 291 18.47 -12.59 13.34
CA GLU A 291 18.30 -12.73 14.80
C GLU A 291 16.92 -12.23 15.29
N HIS A 292 16.20 -11.41 14.47
CA HIS A 292 14.81 -10.99 14.76
C HIS A 292 13.79 -11.93 14.10
N PRO A 293 13.28 -12.93 14.82
CA PRO A 293 12.39 -13.93 14.24
C PRO A 293 11.02 -13.37 13.81
N THR A 294 10.59 -12.20 14.32
CA THR A 294 9.27 -11.62 14.07
C THR A 294 9.24 -10.56 12.98
N MET A 295 10.38 -9.99 12.55
CA MET A 295 10.41 -8.97 11.52
C MET A 295 10.15 -9.58 10.13
N LYS A 296 9.17 -9.04 9.40
CA LYS A 296 8.88 -9.43 8.01
C LYS A 296 9.84 -8.68 7.07
N PRO A 297 10.34 -9.34 6.01
CA PRO A 297 11.10 -8.68 4.94
C PRO A 297 10.28 -7.54 4.30
N VAL A 298 10.94 -6.42 3.99
CA VAL A 298 10.28 -5.27 3.34
C VAL A 298 9.75 -5.67 1.97
N ALA A 299 10.54 -6.43 1.19
CA ALA A 299 10.13 -6.92 -0.12
C ALA A 299 8.92 -7.86 -0.07
N LEU A 300 8.78 -8.69 0.99
CA LEU A 300 7.60 -9.52 1.19
C LEU A 300 6.32 -8.67 1.38
N ILE A 301 6.43 -7.59 2.15
CA ILE A 301 5.29 -6.70 2.42
C ILE A 301 5.00 -5.81 1.20
N ALA A 302 6.01 -5.39 0.45
CA ALA A 302 5.84 -4.61 -0.78
C ALA A 302 5.03 -5.37 -1.85
N ASN A 303 5.18 -6.69 -1.95
CA ASN A 303 4.47 -7.51 -2.94
C ASN A 303 2.93 -7.36 -2.90
N PRO A 304 2.19 -7.58 -1.80
CA PRO A 304 0.75 -7.32 -1.77
C PRO A 304 0.41 -5.82 -1.91
N ILE A 305 1.29 -4.90 -1.49
CA ILE A 305 1.10 -3.46 -1.62
C ILE A 305 1.07 -3.08 -3.10
N THR A 306 2.07 -3.47 -3.87
CA THR A 306 2.16 -3.14 -5.31
C THR A 306 1.10 -3.86 -6.13
N ASN A 307 0.74 -5.08 -5.77
CA ASN A 307 -0.30 -5.83 -6.46
C ASN A 307 -1.72 -5.26 -6.28
N SER A 308 -2.02 -4.66 -5.12
CA SER A 308 -3.40 -4.30 -4.73
C SER A 308 -3.61 -2.83 -4.39
N SER A 309 -2.62 -1.96 -4.63
CA SER A 309 -2.76 -0.51 -4.47
C SER A 309 -1.92 0.25 -5.50
N MET A 310 -2.28 1.50 -5.77
CA MET A 310 -1.50 2.44 -6.57
C MET A 310 -0.69 3.37 -5.66
N THR A 311 0.26 4.10 -6.25
CA THR A 311 0.97 5.21 -5.58
C THR A 311 -0.05 6.20 -4.97
N GLY A 312 0.29 6.76 -3.81
CA GLY A 312 -0.60 7.66 -3.07
C GLY A 312 -1.77 6.99 -2.33
N CYS A 313 -2.03 5.69 -2.56
CA CYS A 313 -3.06 4.95 -1.81
C CYS A 313 -2.70 4.79 -0.33
N ILE A 314 -3.74 4.76 0.52
CA ILE A 314 -3.59 4.51 1.95
C ILE A 314 -3.57 3.00 2.23
N VAL A 315 -2.46 2.54 2.77
CA VAL A 315 -2.26 1.18 3.31
C VAL A 315 -2.42 1.23 4.83
N LEU A 316 -3.29 0.40 5.36
CA LEU A 316 -3.55 0.29 6.79
C LEU A 316 -2.88 -0.95 7.37
N ASP A 317 -2.10 -0.76 8.43
CA ASP A 317 -1.54 -1.83 9.25
C ASP A 317 -1.85 -1.60 10.73
N PRO A 318 -2.88 -2.26 11.28
CA PRO A 318 -3.25 -2.09 12.69
C PRO A 318 -2.35 -2.82 13.70
N PHE A 319 -1.32 -3.53 13.24
CA PHE A 319 -0.37 -4.26 14.07
C PHE A 319 1.06 -3.99 13.60
N GLY A 320 1.50 -2.74 13.79
CA GLY A 320 2.70 -2.16 13.16
C GLY A 320 4.00 -2.89 13.47
N GLY A 321 4.13 -3.47 14.67
CA GLY A 321 5.34 -4.16 15.11
C GLY A 321 6.59 -3.30 14.89
N SER A 322 7.56 -3.81 14.13
CA SER A 322 8.79 -3.07 13.81
C SER A 322 8.65 -2.06 12.65
N GLY A 323 7.48 -1.95 11.99
CA GLY A 323 7.22 -0.96 10.95
C GLY A 323 7.62 -1.37 9.53
N SER A 324 7.79 -2.66 9.22
CA SER A 324 8.11 -3.10 7.85
C SER A 324 7.09 -2.62 6.82
N THR A 325 5.81 -2.52 7.19
CA THR A 325 4.76 -1.99 6.31
C THR A 325 4.97 -0.51 5.99
N LEU A 326 5.44 0.28 6.96
CA LEU A 326 5.74 1.70 6.73
C LEU A 326 6.91 1.87 5.76
N ILE A 327 7.99 1.11 5.95
CA ILE A 327 9.16 1.16 5.06
C ILE A 327 8.77 0.72 3.64
N ALA A 328 8.01 -0.37 3.49
CA ALA A 328 7.49 -0.79 2.19
C ALA A 328 6.60 0.27 1.52
N CYS A 329 5.75 0.96 2.28
CA CYS A 329 4.91 2.05 1.77
C CYS A 329 5.73 3.26 1.35
N GLU A 330 6.77 3.62 2.09
CA GLU A 330 7.65 4.74 1.72
C GLU A 330 8.38 4.43 0.42
N GLN A 331 9.01 3.26 0.31
CA GLN A 331 9.76 2.86 -0.88
C GLN A 331 8.89 2.63 -2.13
N THR A 332 7.59 2.38 -1.94
CA THR A 332 6.63 2.20 -3.05
C THR A 332 5.72 3.39 -3.26
N ASP A 333 6.00 4.51 -2.61
CA ASP A 333 5.23 5.75 -2.68
C ASP A 333 3.74 5.60 -2.29
N ARG A 334 3.45 4.74 -1.30
CA ARG A 334 2.14 4.63 -0.66
C ARG A 334 2.13 5.38 0.68
N ILE A 335 0.93 5.65 1.20
CA ILE A 335 0.74 6.29 2.51
C ILE A 335 0.42 5.21 3.53
N CYS A 336 1.25 5.07 4.57
CA CYS A 336 1.01 4.09 5.63
C CYS A 336 0.25 4.70 6.80
N HIS A 337 -0.84 4.06 7.22
CA HIS A 337 -1.54 4.36 8.46
C HIS A 337 -1.40 3.17 9.41
N ILE A 338 -0.79 3.36 10.58
CA ILE A 338 -0.37 2.29 11.49
C ILE A 338 -0.99 2.46 12.86
N ILE A 339 -1.39 1.35 13.49
CA ILE A 339 -1.64 1.27 14.93
C ILE A 339 -0.58 0.34 15.52
N GLU A 340 -0.01 0.75 16.64
CA GLU A 340 0.85 -0.11 17.45
C GLU A 340 0.51 0.08 18.93
N LEU A 341 0.37 -1.03 19.66
CA LEU A 341 -0.03 -1.01 21.06
C LEU A 341 1.13 -0.73 22.02
N ASP A 342 2.33 -1.14 21.63
CA ASP A 342 3.50 -1.03 22.46
C ASP A 342 4.24 0.29 22.19
N GLU A 343 4.41 1.09 23.23
CA GLU A 343 5.04 2.39 23.17
C GLU A 343 6.47 2.32 22.62
N LYS A 344 7.22 1.26 22.96
CA LYS A 344 8.59 1.06 22.49
C LYS A 344 8.64 0.70 21.00
N PHE A 345 7.70 -0.13 20.55
CA PHE A 345 7.58 -0.42 19.11
C PHE A 345 7.13 0.81 18.33
N CYS A 346 6.30 1.69 18.88
CA CYS A 346 6.03 2.98 18.27
C CYS A 346 7.32 3.79 18.06
N ASP A 347 8.19 3.85 19.07
CA ASP A 347 9.49 4.54 18.95
C ASP A 347 10.41 3.87 17.92
N VAL A 348 10.41 2.53 17.83
CA VAL A 348 11.10 1.77 16.78
C VAL A 348 10.62 2.22 15.39
N ILE A 349 9.30 2.27 15.17
CA ILE A 349 8.70 2.70 13.89
C ILE A 349 9.15 4.12 13.53
N VAL A 350 9.07 5.06 14.49
CA VAL A 350 9.45 6.47 14.29
C VAL A 350 10.90 6.59 13.90
N LYS A 351 11.82 5.95 14.65
CA LYS A 351 13.26 6.07 14.43
C LYS A 351 13.73 5.34 13.18
N ARG A 352 13.13 4.18 12.86
CA ARG A 352 13.38 3.45 11.63
C ARG A 352 12.98 4.28 10.40
N TYR A 353 11.85 5.02 10.48
CA TYR A 353 11.45 5.96 9.45
C TYR A 353 12.46 7.12 9.30
N ILE A 354 12.90 7.73 10.41
CA ILE A 354 13.91 8.80 10.39
C ILE A 354 15.21 8.32 9.73
N GLU A 355 15.66 7.11 10.07
CA GLU A 355 16.87 6.51 9.47
C GLU A 355 16.69 6.26 7.98
N GLN A 356 15.52 5.74 7.56
CA GLN A 356 15.19 5.48 6.15
C GLN A 356 15.22 6.77 5.31
N ILE A 357 14.69 7.88 5.85
CA ILE A 357 14.62 9.17 5.13
C ILE A 357 15.90 10.00 5.32
N GLY A 358 16.69 9.75 6.37
CA GLY A 358 17.87 10.52 6.73
C GLY A 358 17.57 11.91 7.31
N SER A 359 16.33 12.19 7.73
CA SER A 359 15.89 13.48 8.29
C SER A 359 14.72 13.31 9.26
N ASP A 360 14.64 14.15 10.30
CA ASP A 360 13.51 14.23 11.24
C ASP A 360 12.64 15.50 11.05
N GLU A 361 12.94 16.31 10.04
CA GLU A 361 12.26 17.60 9.80
C GLU A 361 10.75 17.48 9.60
N GLN A 362 10.28 16.35 9.06
CA GLN A 362 8.86 16.07 8.84
C GLN A 362 8.27 15.08 9.86
N VAL A 363 8.91 14.93 11.01
CA VAL A 363 8.46 14.04 12.08
C VAL A 363 7.90 14.86 13.25
N PHE A 364 6.61 14.64 13.53
CA PHE A 364 5.90 15.39 14.54
C PHE A 364 5.09 14.49 15.47
N LEU A 365 5.10 14.81 16.75
CA LEU A 365 4.25 14.20 17.78
C LEU A 365 3.03 15.09 18.04
N LEU A 366 1.83 14.52 17.93
CA LEU A 366 0.58 15.12 18.39
C LEU A 366 0.23 14.47 19.73
N ARG A 367 0.27 15.24 20.80
CA ARG A 367 -0.06 14.81 22.17
C ARG A 367 -0.85 15.91 22.87
N ASP A 368 -2.00 15.57 23.47
CA ASP A 368 -2.85 16.50 24.23
C ASP A 368 -3.19 17.79 23.46
N GLY A 369 -3.48 17.65 22.14
CA GLY A 369 -3.81 18.77 21.28
C GLY A 369 -2.62 19.65 20.86
N SER A 370 -1.41 19.34 21.29
CA SER A 370 -0.17 20.04 20.90
C SER A 370 0.58 19.27 19.80
N LYS A 371 1.21 19.99 18.86
CA LYS A 371 2.09 19.45 17.83
C LYS A 371 3.53 19.87 18.15
N LYS A 372 4.45 18.91 18.29
CA LYS A 372 5.88 19.13 18.57
C LYS A 372 6.73 18.43 17.52
N ALA A 373 7.80 19.07 17.06
CA ALA A 373 8.78 18.43 16.20
C ALA A 373 9.59 17.39 16.99
N PHE A 374 10.07 16.34 16.30
CA PHE A 374 10.85 15.28 16.94
C PHE A 374 12.10 15.81 17.65
N GLY A 375 12.86 16.73 17.01
CA GLY A 375 14.05 17.35 17.57
C GLY A 375 13.81 18.13 18.88
N GLU A 376 12.60 18.67 19.10
CA GLU A 376 12.23 19.40 20.33
C GLU A 376 11.99 18.45 21.53
N LEU A 377 11.80 17.15 21.27
CA LEU A 377 11.48 16.18 22.32
C LEU A 377 12.73 15.72 23.08
N GLY A 378 13.92 15.78 22.47
CA GLY A 378 15.21 15.42 23.07
C GLY A 378 15.73 16.42 24.11
N GLU A 379 15.43 17.69 23.95
CA GLU A 379 15.93 18.76 24.84
C GLU A 379 15.33 18.71 26.27
N ASN A 380 14.20 18.03 26.46
CA ASN A 380 13.55 17.93 27.78
C ASN A 380 14.03 16.74 28.64
N ILE A 381 14.85 15.85 28.11
CA ILE A 381 15.36 14.67 28.86
C ILE A 381 16.65 15.00 29.61
N GLU A 382 17.43 15.99 29.19
CA GLU A 382 18.69 16.38 29.84
C GLU A 382 18.53 17.37 30.99
N THR A 383 17.36 17.92 31.28
CA THR A 383 17.15 18.99 32.29
C THR A 383 16.39 18.57 33.54
N GLN A 384 16.47 17.32 34.00
CA GLN A 384 16.15 17.02 35.39
C GLN A 384 17.44 16.95 36.23
N PRO A 385 17.72 17.96 37.08
CA PRO A 385 18.87 17.88 37.99
C PRO A 385 18.62 16.79 39.02
N THR A 386 19.56 15.85 39.10
CA THR A 386 19.65 14.87 40.17
C THR A 386 19.57 15.60 41.50
N LYS A 387 18.46 15.47 42.21
CA LYS A 387 18.41 15.89 43.64
C LYS A 387 19.37 15.01 44.40
N GLN A 388 20.54 15.56 44.68
CA GLN A 388 21.43 15.03 45.74
C GLN A 388 20.65 15.07 47.05
N GLN A 389 20.36 13.91 47.61
CA GLN A 389 19.97 13.77 48.99
C GLN A 389 21.26 13.90 49.83
N ASN A 390 21.33 14.96 50.65
CA ASN A 390 22.20 15.05 51.81
C ASN A 390 21.60 14.24 52.96
#